data_601d0c7fc789529720d9e1013b78108c
#
_entry.id   601d0c7fc789529720d9e1013b78108c
#
_cell.length_a   1.000
_cell.length_b   1.000
_cell.length_c   1.000
_cell.angle_alpha   90.00
_cell.angle_beta   90.00
_cell.angle_gamma   90.00
#
_symmetry.space_group_name_H-M   'P 1'
#
loop_
_entity.id
_entity.type
_entity.pdbx_description
1 polymer ?
#
loop_
_entity_poly.entity_id
_entity_poly.type
_entity_poly.pdbx_seq_one_letter_code
_entity_poly.pdbx_strand_id
1 'polypeptide(L)'
;MLKFKKTDTMHVNIRRFCLALVACLCMSGSVSAIVRNPMIWADVPDPDVIRVGEYYYMVTTTMHLMPGAPIMRSKDFSNWETIGYLFDRLTDSPKYDMEDGTVYGRGQWATSLRYHKGTFYALFAPNDNLGGDTYIMTAKDAAGPWKIHSRLRHFHDASLFFDDDDRVYVIYGTGEMCELTSDLQGVVPGSECRIFQREADETGLLEGSRFIKHDGKYYLLMISHVWAPGRYRRQVCYRADDIKGPYEKKVILQSDFGGFPHVGQGTIVDGNDGKWYGVIFQDRGGVGRVLTYMPCRWIDGWPILGDEQGRVPDTMPQGGDEVRSTHLVTSDDFSNDKLSLYWQWNHNPIDEAWSLTERPGFLRLKTNKIVSNVYAARNTISQRMEGPRCSASVTLDLRHMVDGDRCGLAAFNGHSGLLTIVRDGKSYKLVQSNTLVHLTDREKAITGVDEDVVEQVDLKRCKKIQLRIDGDFTPGKDIATFYYKIGKGEWTPIGEPFKMQFDYRRLFMGTRYAIFNYATKQAGGYVDVDSFDYSREE
;
A
#
# COMPACT_ATOMS: atom_id res chain seq x y z
N MET A 1 58.56 -38.73 53.24
CA MET A 1 58.39 -39.20 51.83
C MET A 1 56.94 -39.20 51.51
N LEU A 2 56.45 -38.09 50.91
CA LEU A 2 55.06 -37.91 50.57
C LEU A 2 54.95 -37.99 49.03
N LYS A 3 54.10 -38.89 48.53
CA LYS A 3 53.77 -38.99 47.12
C LYS A 3 52.42 -38.37 46.88
N PHE A 4 52.42 -37.43 45.91
CA PHE A 4 51.26 -36.78 45.35
C PHE A 4 50.36 -37.74 44.59
N LYS A 5 49.03 -37.60 44.78
CA LYS A 5 47.96 -37.99 43.83
C LYS A 5 46.94 -36.89 43.89
N LYS A 6 46.83 -36.16 42.82
CA LYS A 6 45.59 -35.43 42.38
C LYS A 6 45.83 -34.76 41.06
N THR A 7 45.20 -35.27 40.02
CA THR A 7 44.73 -34.49 38.86
C THR A 7 44.04 -35.45 37.87
N ASP A 8 42.72 -35.68 38.02
CA ASP A 8 41.92 -36.31 36.95
C ASP A 8 40.40 -36.04 37.05
N THR A 9 39.95 -35.12 37.93
CA THR A 9 38.51 -34.90 38.09
C THR A 9 38.01 -33.55 37.53
N MET A 10 38.88 -32.75 36.92
CA MET A 10 38.49 -31.40 36.47
C MET A 10 38.20 -31.27 34.95
N HIS A 11 38.61 -32.26 34.16
CA HIS A 11 38.40 -32.22 32.70
C HIS A 11 37.04 -32.80 32.21
N VAL A 12 36.35 -33.58 33.01
CA VAL A 12 35.08 -34.22 32.64
C VAL A 12 33.89 -33.25 32.80
N ASN A 13 33.97 -32.29 33.73
CA ASN A 13 32.87 -31.37 33.96
C ASN A 13 32.83 -30.19 32.97
N ILE A 14 33.97 -29.82 32.37
CA ILE A 14 34.02 -28.72 31.39
C ILE A 14 33.42 -29.16 30.05
N ARG A 15 33.64 -30.40 29.59
CA ARG A 15 33.03 -30.91 28.36
C ARG A 15 31.51 -31.11 28.44
N ARG A 16 30.96 -31.43 29.62
CA ARG A 16 29.51 -31.54 29.82
C ARG A 16 28.84 -30.16 29.92
N PHE A 17 29.52 -29.15 30.43
CA PHE A 17 29.02 -27.78 30.49
C PHE A 17 29.04 -27.10 29.11
N CYS A 18 30.06 -27.32 28.28
CA CYS A 18 30.12 -26.78 26.94
C CYS A 18 29.12 -27.46 25.97
N LEU A 19 28.81 -28.77 26.14
CA LEU A 19 27.78 -29.45 25.37
C LEU A 19 26.36 -29.03 25.77
N ALA A 20 26.12 -28.67 27.03
CA ALA A 20 24.84 -28.12 27.47
C ALA A 20 24.63 -26.67 27.01
N LEU A 21 25.69 -25.84 26.90
CA LEU A 21 25.61 -24.48 26.40
C LEU A 21 25.44 -24.44 24.86
N VAL A 22 26.03 -25.40 24.12
CA VAL A 22 25.86 -25.50 22.66
C VAL A 22 24.48 -26.09 22.29
N ALA A 23 23.90 -26.94 23.13
CA ALA A 23 22.53 -27.45 22.94
C ALA A 23 21.45 -26.39 23.28
N CYS A 24 21.74 -25.42 24.18
CA CYS A 24 20.83 -24.28 24.44
C CYS A 24 20.90 -23.16 23.41
N LEU A 25 21.93 -23.10 22.54
CA LEU A 25 22.08 -22.07 21.50
C LEU A 25 21.47 -22.47 20.15
N CYS A 26 20.94 -23.67 20.02
CA CYS A 26 20.28 -24.14 18.80
C CYS A 26 18.76 -24.28 18.92
N MET A 27 18.16 -23.82 20.01
CA MET A 27 16.71 -23.64 20.12
C MET A 27 16.38 -22.14 20.16
N SER A 28 16.84 -21.38 19.18
CA SER A 28 16.09 -20.20 18.74
C SER A 28 14.86 -20.72 18.01
N GLY A 29 13.93 -21.30 18.76
CA GLY A 29 12.58 -21.53 18.26
C GLY A 29 12.07 -20.19 17.74
N SER A 30 11.72 -20.13 16.49
CA SER A 30 10.99 -19.01 15.94
C SER A 30 9.78 -18.81 16.84
N VAL A 31 9.78 -17.73 17.64
CA VAL A 31 8.60 -17.32 18.40
C VAL A 31 7.59 -16.94 17.34
N SER A 32 6.69 -17.85 17.05
CA SER A 32 5.64 -17.65 16.09
C SER A 32 4.63 -16.69 16.72
N ALA A 33 4.27 -15.64 15.99
CA ALA A 33 3.43 -14.56 16.53
C ALA A 33 1.94 -14.85 16.29
N ILE A 34 1.07 -14.18 17.04
CA ILE A 34 -0.37 -14.11 16.76
C ILE A 34 -0.59 -12.93 15.80
N VAL A 35 -1.22 -13.19 14.67
CA VAL A 35 -1.69 -12.12 13.76
C VAL A 35 -3.05 -11.63 14.25
N ARG A 36 -3.15 -10.36 14.61
CA ARG A 36 -4.42 -9.69 14.89
C ARG A 36 -4.97 -9.08 13.61
N ASN A 37 -6.24 -9.31 13.34
CA ASN A 37 -6.91 -8.63 12.23
C ASN A 37 -7.42 -7.21 12.63
N PRO A 38 -7.34 -6.23 11.72
CA PRO A 38 -6.76 -6.33 10.39
C PRO A 38 -5.26 -6.65 10.45
N MET A 39 -4.79 -7.57 9.61
CA MET A 39 -3.38 -7.94 9.53
C MET A 39 -2.48 -6.72 9.24
N ILE A 40 -2.95 -5.83 8.37
CA ILE A 40 -2.35 -4.52 8.11
C ILE A 40 -3.47 -3.49 8.16
N TRP A 41 -3.40 -2.56 9.11
CA TRP A 41 -4.40 -1.51 9.27
C TRP A 41 -3.96 -0.21 8.58
N ALA A 42 -3.67 -0.30 7.30
CA ALA A 42 -3.32 0.79 6.40
C ALA A 42 -3.88 0.50 5.00
N ASP A 43 -3.87 1.50 4.11
CA ASP A 43 -4.32 1.32 2.73
C ASP A 43 -3.36 0.41 1.94
N VAL A 44 -3.76 -0.85 1.75
CA VAL A 44 -3.03 -1.90 1.03
C VAL A 44 -4.01 -2.63 0.11
N PRO A 45 -4.48 -1.97 -0.97
CA PRO A 45 -5.53 -2.52 -1.82
C PRO A 45 -5.03 -3.59 -2.79
N ASP A 46 -5.96 -4.41 -3.25
CA ASP A 46 -5.81 -5.38 -4.34
C ASP A 46 -4.62 -6.36 -4.15
N PRO A 47 -4.45 -6.96 -2.96
CA PRO A 47 -3.27 -7.78 -2.69
C PRO A 47 -3.21 -8.99 -3.62
N ASP A 48 -2.02 -9.29 -4.13
CA ASP A 48 -1.68 -10.58 -4.70
C ASP A 48 -0.48 -11.15 -3.94
N VAL A 49 -0.65 -12.31 -3.33
CA VAL A 49 0.35 -12.94 -2.46
C VAL A 49 0.74 -14.28 -3.07
N ILE A 50 2.05 -14.52 -3.14
CA ILE A 50 2.63 -15.80 -3.54
C ILE A 50 3.63 -16.28 -2.50
N ARG A 51 3.84 -17.59 -2.40
CA ARG A 51 4.91 -18.18 -1.60
C ARG A 51 6.06 -18.62 -2.50
N VAL A 52 7.28 -18.25 -2.12
CA VAL A 52 8.50 -18.71 -2.77
C VAL A 52 9.50 -19.13 -1.69
N GLY A 53 9.76 -20.43 -1.60
CA GLY A 53 10.55 -20.98 -0.51
C GLY A 53 9.89 -20.75 0.86
N GLU A 54 10.62 -20.17 1.78
CA GLU A 54 10.16 -19.84 3.13
C GLU A 54 9.45 -18.47 3.25
N TYR A 55 9.42 -17.68 2.17
CA TYR A 55 8.87 -16.33 2.17
C TYR A 55 7.56 -16.23 1.42
N TYR A 56 6.70 -15.36 1.93
CA TYR A 56 5.53 -14.81 1.25
C TYR A 56 5.90 -13.47 0.63
N TYR A 57 5.51 -13.25 -0.60
CA TYR A 57 5.70 -11.97 -1.31
C TYR A 57 4.33 -11.43 -1.70
N MET A 58 4.12 -10.16 -1.47
CA MET A 58 2.89 -9.46 -1.77
C MET A 58 3.16 -8.21 -2.60
N VAL A 59 2.34 -7.99 -3.61
CA VAL A 59 2.24 -6.72 -4.34
C VAL A 59 0.90 -6.07 -4.04
N THR A 60 0.85 -4.74 -4.04
CA THR A 60 -0.38 -3.97 -3.81
C THR A 60 -0.45 -2.75 -4.72
N THR A 61 -1.65 -2.16 -4.80
CA THR A 61 -1.93 -0.98 -5.63
C THR A 61 -1.53 0.31 -4.92
N THR A 62 -0.95 1.25 -5.65
CA THR A 62 -0.62 2.61 -5.16
C THR A 62 -1.04 3.74 -6.08
N MET A 63 -1.81 3.46 -7.12
CA MET A 63 -2.38 4.44 -8.04
C MET A 63 -1.31 5.35 -8.68
N HIS A 64 -1.41 6.66 -8.41
CA HIS A 64 -0.54 7.71 -8.94
C HIS A 64 0.75 7.93 -8.13
N LEU A 65 0.91 7.23 -7.02
CA LEU A 65 2.07 7.43 -6.12
C LEU A 65 3.34 6.81 -6.69
N MET A 66 4.46 7.52 -6.54
CA MET A 66 5.77 7.09 -7.02
C MET A 66 6.81 7.05 -5.87
N PRO A 67 7.63 5.98 -5.78
CA PRO A 67 7.62 4.76 -6.60
C PRO A 67 6.32 3.98 -6.42
N GLY A 68 5.96 3.13 -7.41
CA GLY A 68 4.68 2.43 -7.45
C GLY A 68 4.76 0.91 -7.36
N ALA A 69 3.63 0.30 -6.95
CA ALA A 69 3.50 -1.13 -6.75
C ALA A 69 4.57 -1.70 -5.78
N PRO A 70 4.48 -1.41 -4.48
CA PRO A 70 5.41 -1.94 -3.50
C PRO A 70 5.38 -3.46 -3.46
N ILE A 71 6.57 -4.05 -3.39
CA ILE A 71 6.75 -5.46 -3.09
C ILE A 71 7.05 -5.59 -1.61
N MET A 72 6.24 -6.35 -0.94
CA MET A 72 6.35 -6.63 0.48
C MET A 72 6.72 -8.10 0.69
N ARG A 73 7.39 -8.41 1.79
CA ARG A 73 7.83 -9.76 2.14
C ARG A 73 7.52 -10.07 3.60
N SER A 74 7.13 -11.33 3.87
CA SER A 74 6.95 -11.86 5.22
C SER A 74 7.35 -13.34 5.27
N LYS A 75 7.67 -13.86 6.48
CA LYS A 75 7.86 -15.30 6.71
C LYS A 75 6.62 -15.97 7.35
N ASP A 76 5.76 -15.18 7.98
CA ASP A 76 4.76 -15.70 8.92
C ASP A 76 3.44 -14.91 8.90
N PHE A 77 3.23 -14.00 7.94
CA PHE A 77 2.10 -13.05 7.87
C PHE A 77 2.00 -12.06 9.03
N SER A 78 2.78 -12.21 10.11
CA SER A 78 2.70 -11.32 11.27
C SER A 78 3.48 -10.02 11.10
N ASN A 79 4.50 -10.04 10.24
CA ASN A 79 5.35 -8.89 9.96
C ASN A 79 5.68 -8.82 8.47
N TRP A 80 5.24 -7.76 7.83
CA TRP A 80 5.50 -7.48 6.43
C TRP A 80 6.46 -6.30 6.30
N GLU A 81 7.52 -6.47 5.54
CA GLU A 81 8.47 -5.41 5.20
C GLU A 81 8.35 -5.04 3.71
N THR A 82 8.37 -3.76 3.40
CA THR A 82 8.52 -3.30 2.02
C THR A 82 9.98 -3.48 1.61
N ILE A 83 10.23 -4.29 0.58
CA ILE A 83 11.59 -4.61 0.12
C ILE A 83 11.97 -3.93 -1.19
N GLY A 84 11.01 -3.32 -1.89
CA GLY A 84 11.23 -2.63 -3.16
C GLY A 84 9.92 -2.24 -3.82
N TYR A 85 10.03 -1.79 -5.05
CA TYR A 85 8.93 -1.35 -5.90
C TYR A 85 9.11 -1.89 -7.31
N LEU A 86 8.01 -2.06 -8.06
CA LEU A 86 8.09 -2.49 -9.45
C LEU A 86 8.74 -1.41 -10.34
N PHE A 87 8.51 -0.15 -10.03
CA PHE A 87 9.05 0.98 -10.80
C PHE A 87 9.18 2.23 -9.93
N ASP A 88 10.17 3.04 -10.24
CA ASP A 88 10.38 4.34 -9.60
C ASP A 88 9.46 5.41 -10.19
N ARG A 89 9.17 5.31 -11.51
CA ARG A 89 8.37 6.25 -12.29
C ARG A 89 7.63 5.55 -13.42
N LEU A 90 6.52 6.12 -13.86
CA LEU A 90 5.89 5.82 -15.13
C LEU A 90 6.04 7.04 -16.06
N THR A 91 6.36 6.78 -17.33
CA THR A 91 6.70 7.83 -18.30
C THR A 91 5.90 7.74 -19.61
N ASP A 92 4.88 6.89 -19.64
CA ASP A 92 4.11 6.63 -20.86
C ASP A 92 3.08 7.72 -21.16
N SER A 93 2.85 8.61 -20.21
CA SER A 93 1.93 9.74 -20.35
C SER A 93 2.50 10.96 -19.63
N PRO A 94 2.40 12.17 -20.19
CA PRO A 94 2.80 13.41 -19.53
C PRO A 94 1.98 13.69 -18.26
N LYS A 95 0.84 13.03 -18.09
CA LYS A 95 0.00 13.14 -16.89
C LYS A 95 0.68 12.63 -15.61
N TYR A 96 1.66 11.70 -15.73
CA TYR A 96 2.51 11.31 -14.61
C TYR A 96 3.41 12.44 -14.11
N ASP A 97 3.65 13.44 -14.96
CA ASP A 97 4.34 14.67 -14.67
C ASP A 97 3.39 15.85 -14.40
N MET A 98 2.09 15.60 -14.25
CA MET A 98 1.02 16.59 -14.10
C MET A 98 0.98 17.59 -15.28
N GLU A 99 1.24 17.10 -16.48
CA GLU A 99 1.11 17.84 -17.73
C GLU A 99 -0.08 17.26 -18.54
N ASP A 100 -0.91 18.12 -19.09
CA ASP A 100 -2.13 17.75 -19.84
C ASP A 100 -3.15 16.94 -19.01
N GLY A 101 -3.17 17.17 -17.69
CA GLY A 101 -4.00 16.46 -16.74
C GLY A 101 -3.21 15.86 -15.58
N THR A 102 -3.79 14.88 -14.92
CA THR A 102 -3.15 14.12 -13.82
C THR A 102 -3.50 12.63 -13.92
N VAL A 103 -2.89 11.83 -13.07
CA VAL A 103 -3.25 10.42 -12.90
C VAL A 103 -3.86 10.13 -11.52
N TYR A 104 -4.51 11.12 -10.91
CA TYR A 104 -5.24 10.95 -9.66
C TYR A 104 -6.32 9.86 -9.77
N GLY A 105 -6.25 8.85 -8.88
CA GLY A 105 -7.13 7.68 -8.93
C GLY A 105 -6.93 6.81 -10.15
N ARG A 106 -5.86 7.02 -10.89
CA ARG A 106 -5.40 6.31 -12.08
C ARG A 106 -3.99 5.77 -11.82
N GLY A 107 -3.24 5.47 -12.86
CA GLY A 107 -1.90 4.92 -12.74
C GLY A 107 -1.93 3.42 -12.46
N GLN A 108 -1.08 2.92 -11.56
CA GLN A 108 -0.96 1.49 -11.29
C GLN A 108 -2.16 0.97 -10.48
N TRP A 109 -2.91 0.06 -11.09
CA TRP A 109 -4.04 -0.65 -10.49
C TRP A 109 -3.66 -2.08 -10.10
N ALA A 110 -4.65 -2.96 -9.88
CA ALA A 110 -4.43 -4.32 -9.41
C ALA A 110 -3.33 -5.04 -10.21
N THR A 111 -2.37 -5.60 -9.50
CA THR A 111 -1.19 -6.26 -10.07
C THR A 111 -1.24 -7.75 -9.76
N SER A 112 -0.87 -8.58 -10.72
CA SER A 112 -0.67 -10.01 -10.55
C SER A 112 0.82 -10.31 -10.37
N LEU A 113 1.20 -10.97 -9.28
CA LEU A 113 2.56 -11.38 -8.96
C LEU A 113 2.71 -12.88 -9.14
N ARG A 114 3.74 -13.34 -9.86
CA ARG A 114 4.03 -14.76 -10.07
C ARG A 114 5.53 -15.04 -9.98
N TYR A 115 5.85 -16.28 -9.63
CA TYR A 115 7.21 -16.79 -9.68
C TYR A 115 7.24 -18.08 -10.51
N HIS A 116 8.04 -18.10 -11.56
CA HIS A 116 8.15 -19.24 -12.45
C HIS A 116 9.61 -19.43 -12.88
N LYS A 117 10.14 -20.64 -12.70
CA LYS A 117 11.50 -21.06 -13.15
C LYS A 117 12.60 -20.04 -12.78
N GLY A 118 12.63 -19.59 -11.52
CA GLY A 118 13.70 -18.70 -11.02
C GLY A 118 13.54 -17.23 -11.44
N THR A 119 12.33 -16.81 -11.85
CA THR A 119 12.05 -15.44 -12.26
C THR A 119 10.72 -14.98 -11.65
N PHE A 120 10.69 -13.80 -11.07
CA PHE A 120 9.49 -13.12 -10.67
C PHE A 120 8.90 -12.37 -11.87
N TYR A 121 7.58 -12.42 -11.99
CA TYR A 121 6.77 -11.74 -12.99
C TYR A 121 5.71 -10.90 -12.32
N ALA A 122 5.52 -9.66 -12.77
CA ALA A 122 4.43 -8.80 -12.35
C ALA A 122 3.69 -8.29 -13.58
N LEU A 123 2.37 -8.49 -13.59
CA LEU A 123 1.50 -7.99 -14.65
C LEU A 123 0.55 -6.96 -14.09
N PHE A 124 0.53 -5.76 -14.65
CA PHE A 124 -0.43 -4.70 -14.30
C PHE A 124 -0.77 -3.82 -15.49
N ALA A 125 -1.97 -3.25 -15.48
CA ALA A 125 -2.40 -2.28 -16.47
C ALA A 125 -2.53 -0.91 -15.79
N PRO A 126 -1.76 0.11 -16.22
CA PRO A 126 -2.05 1.48 -15.82
C PRO A 126 -3.44 1.88 -16.30
N ASN A 127 -4.26 2.43 -15.40
CA ASN A 127 -5.60 2.88 -15.74
C ASN A 127 -5.64 4.40 -16.00
N ASP A 128 -4.65 4.92 -16.67
CA ASP A 128 -4.52 6.32 -17.11
C ASP A 128 -5.14 6.60 -18.47
N ASN A 129 -5.27 5.55 -19.27
CA ASN A 129 -5.92 5.57 -20.58
C ASN A 129 -6.57 4.20 -20.81
N LEU A 130 -7.84 4.17 -21.15
CA LEU A 130 -8.59 2.92 -21.42
C LEU A 130 -8.03 2.10 -22.61
N GLY A 131 -7.18 2.69 -23.43
CA GLY A 131 -6.42 1.99 -24.48
C GLY A 131 -4.95 1.76 -24.09
N GLY A 132 -4.55 2.03 -22.84
CA GLY A 132 -3.18 1.92 -22.37
C GLY A 132 -2.65 0.49 -22.30
N ASP A 133 -1.33 0.36 -22.28
CA ASP A 133 -0.64 -0.92 -22.27
C ASP A 133 -0.79 -1.64 -20.93
N THR A 134 -0.83 -2.97 -21.00
CA THR A 134 -0.52 -3.83 -19.85
C THR A 134 0.96 -4.14 -19.86
N TYR A 135 1.62 -3.96 -18.73
CA TYR A 135 3.04 -4.31 -18.56
C TYR A 135 3.18 -5.70 -18.00
N ILE A 136 4.13 -6.47 -18.54
CA ILE A 136 4.77 -7.57 -17.84
C ILE A 136 6.16 -7.11 -17.45
N MET A 137 6.43 -7.09 -16.15
CA MET A 137 7.76 -6.80 -15.61
C MET A 137 8.38 -8.06 -15.04
N THR A 138 9.72 -8.15 -15.09
CA THR A 138 10.47 -9.31 -14.59
C THR A 138 11.61 -8.89 -13.70
N ALA A 139 11.93 -9.74 -12.72
CA ALA A 139 13.10 -9.62 -11.87
C ALA A 139 13.61 -11.00 -11.43
N LYS A 140 14.92 -11.10 -11.14
CA LYS A 140 15.50 -12.31 -10.53
C LYS A 140 15.35 -12.31 -9.01
N ASP A 141 15.29 -11.12 -8.40
CA ASP A 141 15.02 -10.90 -6.99
C ASP A 141 13.73 -10.09 -6.86
N ALA A 142 12.88 -10.42 -5.90
CA ALA A 142 11.62 -9.72 -5.66
C ALA A 142 11.83 -8.24 -5.28
N ALA A 143 12.95 -7.90 -4.63
CA ALA A 143 13.34 -6.52 -4.36
C ALA A 143 13.75 -5.74 -5.61
N GLY A 144 13.93 -6.42 -6.75
CA GLY A 144 14.37 -5.83 -8.01
C GLY A 144 15.87 -6.02 -8.30
N PRO A 145 16.44 -5.34 -9.29
CA PRO A 145 15.74 -4.37 -10.13
C PRO A 145 14.74 -5.03 -11.09
N TRP A 146 13.56 -4.47 -11.18
CA TRP A 146 12.51 -4.88 -12.10
C TRP A 146 12.72 -4.25 -13.48
N LYS A 147 12.38 -4.97 -14.54
CA LYS A 147 12.49 -4.50 -15.92
C LYS A 147 11.21 -4.79 -16.68
N ILE A 148 10.79 -3.87 -17.53
CA ILE A 148 9.70 -4.12 -18.47
C ILE A 148 10.18 -5.22 -19.43
N HIS A 149 9.46 -6.33 -19.45
CA HIS A 149 9.67 -7.45 -20.36
C HIS A 149 8.85 -7.27 -21.63
N SER A 150 7.56 -6.92 -21.47
CA SER A 150 6.66 -6.70 -22.60
C SER A 150 5.58 -5.67 -22.28
N ARG A 151 4.98 -5.14 -23.34
CA ARG A 151 3.81 -4.26 -23.32
C ARG A 151 2.74 -4.90 -24.20
N LEU A 152 1.58 -5.12 -23.60
CA LEU A 152 0.44 -5.77 -24.22
C LEU A 152 -0.74 -4.82 -24.24
N ARG A 153 -1.79 -5.15 -24.97
CA ARG A 153 -3.04 -4.42 -24.90
C ARG A 153 -3.58 -4.40 -23.46
N HIS A 154 -4.48 -3.49 -23.17
CA HIS A 154 -5.08 -3.35 -21.84
C HIS A 154 -5.84 -4.62 -21.40
N PHE A 155 -5.50 -5.13 -20.23
CA PHE A 155 -6.19 -6.20 -19.52
C PHE A 155 -6.61 -5.70 -18.13
N HIS A 156 -7.91 -5.50 -17.92
CA HIS A 156 -8.43 -4.98 -16.65
C HIS A 156 -8.40 -6.03 -15.55
N ASP A 157 -7.86 -5.69 -14.37
CA ASP A 157 -7.80 -6.54 -13.17
C ASP A 157 -7.33 -7.97 -13.46
N ALA A 158 -6.23 -8.08 -14.18
CA ALA A 158 -5.79 -9.33 -14.75
C ALA A 158 -4.96 -10.19 -13.80
N SER A 159 -5.05 -11.51 -13.98
CA SER A 159 -4.19 -12.52 -13.39
C SER A 159 -3.33 -13.17 -14.45
N LEU A 160 -2.01 -13.14 -14.27
CA LEU A 160 -1.05 -13.91 -15.06
C LEU A 160 -0.99 -15.33 -14.50
N PHE A 161 -0.99 -16.34 -15.36
CA PHE A 161 -0.95 -17.74 -14.96
C PHE A 161 -0.02 -18.54 -15.86
N PHE A 162 0.89 -19.30 -15.25
CA PHE A 162 1.75 -20.29 -15.90
C PHE A 162 1.19 -21.67 -15.60
N ASP A 163 0.81 -22.42 -16.64
CA ASP A 163 0.30 -23.80 -16.48
C ASP A 163 1.47 -24.80 -16.44
N ASP A 164 1.16 -26.05 -16.10
CA ASP A 164 2.13 -27.14 -15.93
C ASP A 164 2.85 -27.51 -17.24
N ASP A 165 2.24 -27.20 -18.38
CA ASP A 165 2.81 -27.42 -19.72
C ASP A 165 3.57 -26.20 -20.28
N ASP A 166 3.87 -25.22 -19.41
CA ASP A 166 4.56 -23.96 -19.74
C ASP A 166 3.76 -23.00 -20.63
N ARG A 167 2.50 -23.26 -20.92
CA ARG A 167 1.62 -22.26 -21.54
C ARG A 167 1.28 -21.18 -20.54
N VAL A 168 1.15 -19.97 -21.04
CA VAL A 168 0.92 -18.80 -20.20
C VAL A 168 -0.39 -18.13 -20.59
N TYR A 169 -1.20 -17.83 -19.60
CA TYR A 169 -2.51 -17.26 -19.77
C TYR A 169 -2.68 -15.95 -19.02
N VAL A 170 -3.52 -15.07 -19.56
CA VAL A 170 -4.04 -13.90 -18.85
C VAL A 170 -5.54 -14.06 -18.71
N ILE A 171 -6.03 -14.04 -17.47
CA ILE A 171 -7.44 -14.06 -17.12
C ILE A 171 -7.79 -12.67 -16.62
N TYR A 172 -8.81 -12.01 -17.20
CA TYR A 172 -9.07 -10.60 -16.95
C TYR A 172 -10.56 -10.26 -17.05
N GLY A 173 -10.89 -9.03 -16.68
CA GLY A 173 -12.23 -8.49 -16.81
C GLY A 173 -13.27 -9.28 -16.03
N THR A 174 -14.28 -9.83 -16.71
CA THR A 174 -15.37 -10.62 -16.14
C THR A 174 -15.36 -12.08 -16.61
N GLY A 175 -14.17 -12.67 -16.71
CA GLY A 175 -13.96 -14.04 -17.14
C GLY A 175 -13.50 -14.17 -18.59
N GLU A 176 -12.90 -13.13 -19.13
CA GLU A 176 -12.16 -13.19 -20.38
C GLU A 176 -10.79 -13.84 -20.12
N MET A 177 -10.29 -14.59 -21.11
CA MET A 177 -9.00 -15.24 -21.08
C MET A 177 -8.33 -15.19 -22.46
N CYS A 178 -7.01 -15.09 -22.49
CA CYS A 178 -6.20 -15.33 -23.66
C CYS A 178 -4.91 -16.07 -23.29
N GLU A 179 -4.33 -16.76 -24.26
CA GLU A 179 -3.00 -17.36 -24.16
C GLU A 179 -1.96 -16.37 -24.69
N LEU A 180 -0.84 -16.23 -24.00
CA LEU A 180 0.31 -15.45 -24.44
C LEU A 180 1.27 -16.32 -25.25
N THR A 181 2.02 -15.69 -26.14
CA THR A 181 3.17 -16.33 -26.78
C THR A 181 4.22 -16.74 -25.73
N SER A 182 5.00 -17.77 -25.99
CA SER A 182 5.98 -18.32 -25.04
C SER A 182 7.05 -17.32 -24.59
N ASP A 183 7.29 -16.29 -25.39
CA ASP A 183 8.18 -15.16 -25.07
C ASP A 183 7.47 -14.00 -24.34
N LEU A 184 6.16 -14.13 -24.11
CA LEU A 184 5.28 -13.14 -23.47
C LEU A 184 5.19 -11.79 -24.22
N GLN A 185 5.52 -11.77 -25.51
CA GLN A 185 5.51 -10.52 -26.30
C GLN A 185 4.17 -10.25 -27.00
N GLY A 186 3.25 -11.21 -26.98
CA GLY A 186 1.96 -11.07 -27.66
C GLY A 186 0.92 -12.08 -27.20
N VAL A 187 -0.29 -11.89 -27.70
CA VAL A 187 -1.40 -12.84 -27.54
C VAL A 187 -1.37 -13.83 -28.69
N VAL A 188 -1.53 -15.12 -28.42
CA VAL A 188 -1.66 -16.16 -29.44
C VAL A 188 -2.94 -15.91 -30.25
N PRO A 189 -2.85 -15.77 -31.58
CA PRO A 189 -4.02 -15.51 -32.42
C PRO A 189 -5.12 -16.55 -32.24
N GLY A 190 -6.36 -16.11 -32.00
CA GLY A 190 -7.52 -16.98 -31.83
C GLY A 190 -7.62 -17.69 -30.47
N SER A 191 -6.74 -17.37 -29.52
CA SER A 191 -6.77 -17.94 -28.16
C SER A 191 -7.79 -17.25 -27.24
N GLU A 192 -8.30 -16.10 -27.63
CA GLU A 192 -9.24 -15.33 -26.81
C GLU A 192 -10.57 -16.05 -26.65
N CYS A 193 -11.03 -16.15 -25.42
CA CYS A 193 -12.32 -16.76 -25.10
C CYS A 193 -12.90 -16.15 -23.81
N ARG A 194 -14.17 -16.45 -23.57
CA ARG A 194 -14.83 -16.20 -22.28
C ARG A 194 -15.05 -17.54 -21.62
N ILE A 195 -14.49 -17.71 -20.40
CA ILE A 195 -14.48 -19.01 -19.71
C ILE A 195 -15.75 -19.26 -18.89
N PHE A 196 -16.54 -18.23 -18.56
CA PHE A 196 -17.86 -18.36 -17.94
C PHE A 196 -18.76 -17.18 -18.30
N GLN A 197 -20.06 -17.30 -18.04
CA GLN A 197 -21.03 -16.21 -18.13
C GLN A 197 -21.40 -15.74 -16.74
N ARG A 198 -21.63 -14.45 -16.56
CA ARG A 198 -22.16 -13.88 -15.31
C ARG A 198 -23.50 -14.51 -14.97
N GLU A 199 -23.71 -14.81 -13.71
CA GLU A 199 -25.00 -15.28 -13.22
C GLU A 199 -25.93 -14.11 -12.87
N ALA A 200 -27.24 -14.39 -12.79
CA ALA A 200 -28.26 -13.35 -12.55
C ALA A 200 -28.13 -12.65 -11.18
N ASP A 201 -27.49 -13.28 -10.21
CA ASP A 201 -27.27 -12.72 -8.88
C ASP A 201 -26.06 -11.77 -8.80
N GLU A 202 -25.26 -11.66 -9.88
CA GLU A 202 -24.11 -10.77 -9.99
C GLU A 202 -24.53 -9.43 -10.61
N THR A 203 -25.30 -8.66 -9.83
CA THR A 203 -25.97 -7.43 -10.31
C THR A 203 -25.07 -6.20 -10.36
N GLY A 204 -23.86 -6.27 -9.80
CA GLY A 204 -22.89 -5.18 -9.75
C GLY A 204 -21.58 -5.49 -10.48
N LEU A 205 -20.46 -5.01 -9.96
CA LEU A 205 -19.13 -5.30 -10.50
C LEU A 205 -18.71 -6.74 -10.18
N LEU A 206 -18.04 -7.38 -11.12
CA LEU A 206 -17.38 -8.67 -10.98
C LEU A 206 -15.97 -8.49 -11.53
N GLU A 207 -14.96 -8.47 -10.66
CA GLU A 207 -13.59 -8.05 -11.00
C GLU A 207 -12.56 -8.64 -10.06
N GLY A 208 -11.30 -8.24 -10.15
CA GLY A 208 -10.25 -8.63 -9.21
C GLY A 208 -9.77 -10.07 -9.39
N SER A 209 -9.53 -10.49 -10.62
CA SER A 209 -9.12 -11.85 -10.96
C SER A 209 -7.85 -12.30 -10.21
N ARG A 210 -7.93 -13.48 -9.56
CA ARG A 210 -6.78 -14.21 -9.03
C ARG A 210 -6.92 -15.69 -9.43
N PHE A 211 -6.01 -16.15 -10.27
CA PHE A 211 -6.10 -17.47 -10.90
C PHE A 211 -5.02 -18.41 -10.37
N ILE A 212 -5.42 -19.60 -9.93
CA ILE A 212 -4.51 -20.63 -9.41
C ILE A 212 -4.92 -22.00 -9.92
N LYS A 213 -4.00 -22.97 -9.82
CA LYS A 213 -4.25 -24.41 -10.01
C LYS A 213 -3.98 -25.15 -8.70
N HIS A 214 -4.89 -26.04 -8.32
CA HIS A 214 -4.77 -26.86 -7.12
C HIS A 214 -5.41 -28.23 -7.37
N ASP A 215 -4.72 -29.32 -7.01
CA ASP A 215 -5.17 -30.71 -7.20
C ASP A 215 -5.71 -30.98 -8.61
N GLY A 216 -5.02 -30.47 -9.64
CA GLY A 216 -5.37 -30.66 -11.04
C GLY A 216 -6.56 -29.84 -11.55
N LYS A 217 -7.19 -29.01 -10.71
CA LYS A 217 -8.30 -28.14 -11.06
C LYS A 217 -7.88 -26.66 -11.12
N TYR A 218 -8.60 -25.90 -11.90
CA TYR A 218 -8.41 -24.47 -12.08
C TYR A 218 -9.40 -23.68 -11.23
N TYR A 219 -8.91 -22.64 -10.58
CA TYR A 219 -9.70 -21.79 -9.70
C TYR A 219 -9.48 -20.31 -10.04
N LEU A 220 -10.57 -19.58 -10.24
CA LEU A 220 -10.57 -18.14 -10.42
C LEU A 220 -11.32 -17.48 -9.26
N LEU A 221 -10.61 -16.72 -8.44
CA LEU A 221 -11.20 -15.94 -7.37
C LEU A 221 -11.51 -14.55 -7.91
N MET A 222 -12.69 -14.02 -7.54
CA MET A 222 -13.13 -12.68 -7.92
C MET A 222 -13.95 -12.04 -6.81
N ILE A 223 -13.95 -10.71 -6.74
CA ILE A 223 -14.92 -9.98 -5.94
C ILE A 223 -16.21 -9.80 -6.75
N SER A 224 -17.35 -10.09 -6.13
CA SER A 224 -18.68 -9.83 -6.68
C SER A 224 -19.38 -8.75 -5.84
N HIS A 225 -19.63 -7.58 -6.46
CA HIS A 225 -20.45 -6.53 -5.88
C HIS A 225 -21.89 -6.79 -6.23
N VAL A 226 -22.73 -7.04 -5.24
CA VAL A 226 -24.17 -7.22 -5.43
C VAL A 226 -24.86 -5.90 -5.11
N TRP A 227 -25.60 -5.35 -6.09
CA TRP A 227 -26.30 -4.07 -5.93
C TRP A 227 -27.79 -4.23 -5.62
N ALA A 228 -28.38 -5.38 -5.97
CA ALA A 228 -29.80 -5.67 -5.73
C ALA A 228 -30.01 -7.19 -5.51
N PRO A 229 -30.85 -7.62 -4.54
CA PRO A 229 -31.44 -6.77 -3.49
C PRO A 229 -30.42 -6.41 -2.40
N GLY A 230 -30.35 -5.14 -2.02
CA GLY A 230 -29.36 -4.62 -1.07
C GLY A 230 -28.00 -4.36 -1.72
N ARG A 231 -27.04 -3.89 -0.91
CA ARG A 231 -25.64 -3.66 -1.37
C ARG A 231 -24.72 -4.43 -0.45
N TYR A 232 -23.97 -5.39 -1.02
CA TYR A 232 -22.95 -6.12 -0.30
C TYR A 232 -21.85 -6.60 -1.26
N ARG A 233 -20.73 -7.01 -0.71
CA ARG A 233 -19.64 -7.66 -1.44
C ARG A 233 -19.48 -9.07 -0.95
N ARG A 234 -18.99 -9.94 -1.84
CA ARG A 234 -18.65 -11.32 -1.54
C ARG A 234 -17.44 -11.74 -2.36
N GLN A 235 -16.65 -12.63 -1.82
CA GLN A 235 -15.61 -13.32 -2.57
C GLN A 235 -16.24 -14.55 -3.21
N VAL A 236 -16.15 -14.65 -4.52
CA VAL A 236 -16.61 -15.80 -5.29
C VAL A 236 -15.42 -16.57 -5.86
N CYS A 237 -15.62 -17.84 -6.09
CA CYS A 237 -14.65 -18.70 -6.76
C CYS A 237 -15.34 -19.46 -7.88
N TYR A 238 -14.72 -19.48 -9.05
CA TYR A 238 -15.09 -20.31 -10.19
C TYR A 238 -14.10 -21.45 -10.29
N ARG A 239 -14.57 -22.69 -10.49
CA ARG A 239 -13.76 -23.91 -10.53
C ARG A 239 -14.06 -24.72 -11.79
N ALA A 240 -13.02 -25.29 -12.42
CA ALA A 240 -13.15 -26.20 -13.56
C ALA A 240 -12.07 -27.27 -13.57
N ASP A 241 -12.32 -28.37 -14.30
CA ASP A 241 -11.32 -29.42 -14.58
C ASP A 241 -10.44 -29.06 -15.79
N ASP A 242 -10.95 -28.25 -16.71
CA ASP A 242 -10.22 -27.72 -17.86
C ASP A 242 -10.13 -26.20 -17.77
N ILE A 243 -9.02 -25.61 -18.23
CA ILE A 243 -8.79 -24.16 -18.15
C ILE A 243 -9.83 -23.36 -18.93
N LYS A 244 -10.44 -23.96 -19.96
CA LYS A 244 -11.52 -23.34 -20.76
C LYS A 244 -12.92 -23.62 -20.20
N GLY A 245 -13.01 -24.37 -19.09
CA GLY A 245 -14.27 -24.73 -18.44
C GLY A 245 -14.86 -26.05 -18.91
N PRO A 246 -16.14 -26.32 -18.57
CA PRO A 246 -17.08 -25.40 -17.92
C PRO A 246 -16.74 -25.10 -16.47
N TYR A 247 -16.98 -23.86 -16.04
CA TYR A 247 -16.76 -23.42 -14.67
C TYR A 247 -18.03 -23.48 -13.83
N GLU A 248 -17.91 -24.01 -12.63
CA GLU A 248 -18.91 -23.91 -11.57
C GLU A 248 -18.54 -22.74 -10.64
N LYS A 249 -19.55 -22.07 -10.08
CA LYS A 249 -19.36 -20.95 -9.13
C LYS A 249 -19.75 -21.31 -7.71
N LYS A 250 -19.00 -20.78 -6.73
CA LYS A 250 -19.38 -20.80 -5.32
C LYS A 250 -19.01 -19.48 -4.64
N VAL A 251 -19.86 -18.99 -3.74
CA VAL A 251 -19.50 -17.94 -2.78
C VAL A 251 -18.61 -18.57 -1.72
N ILE A 252 -17.39 -18.06 -1.57
CA ILE A 252 -16.38 -18.62 -0.65
C ILE A 252 -16.17 -17.75 0.59
N LEU A 253 -16.63 -16.49 0.57
CA LEU A 253 -16.69 -15.58 1.72
C LEU A 253 -17.78 -14.53 1.51
N GLN A 254 -18.56 -14.29 2.52
CA GLN A 254 -19.42 -13.11 2.68
C GLN A 254 -19.42 -12.73 4.15
N SER A 255 -18.63 -11.73 4.50
CA SER A 255 -18.37 -11.37 5.90
C SER A 255 -18.23 -9.86 6.07
N ASP A 256 -18.69 -9.39 7.21
CA ASP A 256 -18.32 -8.12 7.81
C ASP A 256 -17.18 -8.39 8.79
N PHE A 257 -16.41 -7.35 9.16
CA PHE A 257 -15.39 -7.47 10.18
C PHE A 257 -15.12 -6.13 10.89
N GLY A 258 -14.96 -6.19 12.22
CA GLY A 258 -14.55 -5.05 13.04
C GLY A 258 -15.51 -3.84 12.95
N GLY A 259 -16.81 -4.07 12.76
CA GLY A 259 -17.83 -3.02 12.62
C GLY A 259 -17.92 -2.39 11.23
N PHE A 260 -17.20 -2.93 10.24
CA PHE A 260 -17.26 -2.51 8.84
C PHE A 260 -17.77 -3.65 7.96
N PRO A 261 -18.57 -3.34 6.93
CA PRO A 261 -19.05 -4.32 5.97
C PRO A 261 -18.00 -4.68 4.92
N HIS A 262 -18.32 -5.67 4.08
CA HIS A 262 -17.75 -5.80 2.74
C HIS A 262 -16.28 -6.23 2.69
N VAL A 263 -15.93 -7.35 3.34
CA VAL A 263 -14.64 -8.02 3.07
C VAL A 263 -14.70 -8.64 1.68
N GLY A 264 -13.78 -8.27 0.80
CA GLY A 264 -13.74 -8.81 -0.56
C GLY A 264 -12.60 -8.22 -1.39
N GLN A 265 -12.13 -9.00 -2.32
CA GLN A 265 -10.98 -8.95 -3.22
C GLN A 265 -9.64 -9.21 -2.51
N GLY A 266 -8.95 -10.19 -3.05
CA GLY A 266 -7.64 -10.64 -2.62
C GLY A 266 -7.34 -12.03 -3.14
N THR A 267 -6.43 -12.72 -2.50
CA THR A 267 -5.91 -14.00 -2.95
C THR A 267 -5.94 -15.06 -1.87
N ILE A 268 -5.73 -16.32 -2.27
CA ILE A 268 -5.39 -17.41 -1.37
C ILE A 268 -3.97 -17.86 -1.65
N VAL A 269 -3.30 -18.36 -0.62
CA VAL A 269 -1.91 -18.81 -0.70
C VAL A 269 -1.69 -20.00 0.23
N ASP A 270 -0.85 -20.96 -0.19
CA ASP A 270 -0.43 -22.08 0.62
C ASP A 270 0.61 -21.65 1.67
N GLY A 271 0.46 -22.17 2.88
CA GLY A 271 1.33 -21.90 4.00
C GLY A 271 2.52 -22.84 4.10
N ASN A 272 3.59 -22.40 4.80
CA ASN A 272 4.73 -23.23 5.14
C ASN A 272 4.37 -24.42 6.06
N ASP A 273 3.21 -24.37 6.71
CA ASP A 273 2.64 -25.39 7.58
C ASP A 273 1.71 -26.37 6.84
N GLY A 274 1.63 -26.27 5.51
CA GLY A 274 0.79 -27.09 4.65
C GLY A 274 -0.69 -26.73 4.66
N LYS A 275 -1.08 -25.65 5.33
CA LYS A 275 -2.44 -25.12 5.29
C LYS A 275 -2.56 -24.03 4.22
N TRP A 276 -3.78 -23.60 3.96
CA TRP A 276 -4.06 -22.49 3.05
C TRP A 276 -4.66 -21.32 3.79
N TYR A 277 -4.42 -20.13 3.27
CA TYR A 277 -4.81 -18.88 3.88
C TYR A 277 -5.38 -17.90 2.86
N GLY A 278 -6.35 -17.08 3.29
CA GLY A 278 -6.88 -15.95 2.54
C GLY A 278 -6.29 -14.64 3.02
N VAL A 279 -5.87 -13.80 2.09
CA VAL A 279 -5.49 -12.40 2.30
C VAL A 279 -6.43 -11.54 1.49
N ILE A 280 -7.41 -10.94 2.17
CA ILE A 280 -8.54 -10.27 1.55
C ILE A 280 -8.66 -8.86 2.14
N PHE A 281 -8.86 -7.83 1.33
CA PHE A 281 -9.02 -6.49 1.85
C PHE A 281 -10.46 -6.16 2.27
N GLN A 282 -10.59 -5.11 3.06
CA GLN A 282 -11.86 -4.52 3.48
C GLN A 282 -11.78 -3.00 3.39
N ASP A 283 -12.81 -2.36 2.81
CA ASP A 283 -12.92 -0.89 2.83
C ASP A 283 -13.23 -0.41 4.26
N ARG A 284 -12.43 0.53 4.77
CA ARG A 284 -12.58 1.10 6.11
C ARG A 284 -12.58 2.63 6.13
N GLY A 285 -13.32 3.24 5.24
CA GLY A 285 -13.47 4.70 5.20
C GLY A 285 -12.15 5.43 4.97
N GLY A 286 -11.89 6.46 5.77
CA GLY A 286 -10.76 7.37 5.58
C GLY A 286 -9.38 6.73 5.58
N VAL A 287 -9.17 5.61 6.28
CA VAL A 287 -7.88 4.89 6.26
C VAL A 287 -7.65 4.12 4.96
N GLY A 288 -8.71 3.85 4.18
CA GLY A 288 -8.63 3.12 2.92
C GLY A 288 -8.94 1.63 3.05
N ARG A 289 -8.27 0.79 2.27
CA ARG A 289 -8.50 -0.65 2.14
C ARG A 289 -7.49 -1.43 2.98
N VAL A 290 -7.92 -1.95 4.12
CA VAL A 290 -7.09 -2.68 5.07
C VAL A 290 -7.09 -4.18 4.78
N LEU A 291 -6.03 -4.90 5.14
CA LEU A 291 -5.94 -6.34 4.90
C LEU A 291 -6.44 -7.15 6.07
N THR A 292 -7.25 -8.17 5.76
CA THR A 292 -7.63 -9.25 6.68
C THR A 292 -6.91 -10.54 6.29
N TYR A 293 -6.63 -11.37 7.29
CA TYR A 293 -5.96 -12.66 7.17
C TYR A 293 -6.82 -13.73 7.84
N MET A 294 -7.07 -14.84 7.13
CA MET A 294 -8.00 -15.86 7.59
C MET A 294 -7.66 -17.26 7.08
N PRO A 295 -8.18 -18.34 7.72
CA PRO A 295 -8.04 -19.68 7.20
C PRO A 295 -8.70 -19.83 5.83
N CYS A 296 -8.10 -20.63 4.96
CA CYS A 296 -8.72 -21.16 3.75
C CYS A 296 -8.79 -22.68 3.88
N ARG A 297 -10.00 -23.25 3.91
CA ARG A 297 -10.22 -24.67 4.07
C ARG A 297 -10.75 -25.29 2.78
N TRP A 298 -10.12 -26.32 2.31
CA TRP A 298 -10.59 -27.07 1.14
C TRP A 298 -11.72 -28.02 1.56
N ILE A 299 -12.97 -27.65 1.21
CA ILE A 299 -14.19 -28.41 1.51
C ILE A 299 -14.86 -28.80 0.19
N ASP A 300 -15.00 -30.09 -0.08
CA ASP A 300 -15.52 -30.62 -1.35
C ASP A 300 -14.81 -30.03 -2.58
N GLY A 301 -13.49 -29.77 -2.44
CA GLY A 301 -12.67 -29.16 -3.49
C GLY A 301 -12.95 -27.67 -3.70
N TRP A 302 -13.49 -26.93 -2.72
CA TRP A 302 -13.67 -25.48 -2.75
C TRP A 302 -12.85 -24.79 -1.67
N PRO A 303 -12.19 -23.67 -1.96
CA PRO A 303 -11.40 -22.90 -1.00
C PRO A 303 -12.29 -22.00 -0.14
N ILE A 304 -12.89 -22.58 0.90
CA ILE A 304 -13.79 -21.84 1.80
C ILE A 304 -12.97 -21.00 2.78
N LEU A 305 -13.22 -19.70 2.77
CA LEU A 305 -12.53 -18.71 3.58
C LEU A 305 -13.24 -18.47 4.93
N GLY A 306 -12.45 -18.02 5.91
CA GLY A 306 -12.93 -17.65 7.24
C GLY A 306 -12.89 -18.79 8.27
N ASP A 307 -13.36 -18.48 9.48
CA ASP A 307 -13.53 -19.45 10.57
C ASP A 307 -14.60 -20.51 10.24
N GLU A 308 -14.94 -21.39 11.20
CA GLU A 308 -15.96 -22.42 10.98
C GLU A 308 -17.36 -21.84 10.69
N GLN A 309 -17.60 -20.61 11.05
CA GLN A 309 -18.82 -19.86 10.77
C GLN A 309 -18.75 -19.01 9.49
N GLY A 310 -17.65 -19.08 8.74
CA GLY A 310 -17.43 -18.29 7.51
C GLY A 310 -17.15 -16.82 7.76
N ARG A 311 -16.59 -16.45 8.92
CA ARG A 311 -16.29 -15.08 9.31
C ARG A 311 -14.78 -14.83 9.36
N VAL A 312 -14.38 -13.58 9.20
CA VAL A 312 -13.01 -13.17 9.49
C VAL A 312 -12.75 -13.29 10.99
N PRO A 313 -11.76 -14.07 11.46
CA PRO A 313 -11.44 -14.18 12.87
C PRO A 313 -10.72 -12.92 13.39
N ASP A 314 -10.89 -12.58 14.67
CA ASP A 314 -10.16 -11.46 15.29
C ASP A 314 -8.65 -11.71 15.35
N THR A 315 -8.26 -12.96 15.53
CA THR A 315 -6.86 -13.37 15.63
C THR A 315 -6.60 -14.68 14.89
N MET A 316 -5.40 -14.78 14.32
CA MET A 316 -4.89 -16.00 13.69
C MET A 316 -3.65 -16.48 14.44
N PRO A 317 -3.67 -17.65 15.09
CA PRO A 317 -2.51 -18.20 15.76
C PRO A 317 -1.47 -18.66 14.73
N GLN A 318 -0.23 -18.15 14.87
CA GLN A 318 0.93 -18.62 14.10
C GLN A 318 1.90 -19.41 15.00
N GLY A 319 1.38 -19.98 16.09
CA GLY A 319 2.12 -20.87 17.00
C GLY A 319 2.91 -20.17 18.12
N GLY A 320 2.64 -18.90 18.43
CA GLY A 320 3.28 -18.14 19.53
C GLY A 320 2.28 -17.31 20.34
N ASP A 321 2.76 -16.73 21.44
CA ASP A 321 1.96 -15.95 22.39
C ASP A 321 2.06 -14.43 22.16
N GLU A 322 2.98 -13.96 21.31
CA GLU A 322 3.21 -12.54 21.06
C GLU A 322 2.33 -12.06 19.88
N VAL A 323 1.57 -11.00 20.13
CA VAL A 323 0.84 -10.29 19.07
C VAL A 323 1.79 -9.34 18.35
N ARG A 324 1.92 -9.50 17.03
CA ARG A 324 2.68 -8.59 16.19
C ARG A 324 1.77 -7.95 15.15
N SER A 325 2.07 -6.70 14.83
CA SER A 325 1.39 -5.97 13.75
C SER A 325 2.41 -5.34 12.82
N THR A 326 2.10 -5.37 11.54
CA THR A 326 2.89 -4.71 10.51
C THR A 326 2.73 -3.19 10.61
N HIS A 327 3.86 -2.47 10.51
CA HIS A 327 3.89 -1.02 10.35
C HIS A 327 4.39 -0.66 8.96
N LEU A 328 3.63 0.18 8.25
CA LEU A 328 3.97 0.70 6.93
C LEU A 328 4.29 2.20 6.94
N VAL A 329 4.51 2.73 8.13
CA VAL A 329 4.91 4.12 8.36
C VAL A 329 6.05 4.14 9.37
N THR A 330 7.01 5.01 9.16
CA THR A 330 8.17 5.15 10.04
C THR A 330 8.53 6.61 10.24
N SER A 331 9.05 6.93 11.40
CA SER A 331 9.72 8.21 11.64
C SER A 331 10.97 8.32 10.77
N ASP A 332 11.33 9.54 10.40
CA ASP A 332 12.51 9.82 9.59
C ASP A 332 13.15 11.14 10.04
N ASP A 333 14.43 11.09 10.37
CA ASP A 333 15.25 12.25 10.73
C ASP A 333 16.06 12.79 9.53
N PHE A 334 15.83 12.18 8.35
CA PHE A 334 16.48 12.53 7.09
C PHE A 334 18.02 12.54 7.15
N SER A 335 18.58 11.73 8.05
CA SER A 335 20.05 11.58 8.21
C SER A 335 20.69 10.72 7.12
N ASN A 336 19.90 9.90 6.42
CA ASN A 336 20.35 9.09 5.30
C ASN A 336 20.36 9.89 3.99
N ASP A 337 21.19 9.46 3.05
CA ASP A 337 21.27 10.05 1.70
C ASP A 337 20.18 9.55 0.74
N LYS A 338 19.31 8.65 1.21
CA LYS A 338 18.16 8.09 0.47
C LYS A 338 16.92 8.09 1.34
N LEU A 339 15.78 8.34 0.72
CA LEU A 339 14.47 8.18 1.35
C LEU A 339 14.23 6.71 1.72
N SER A 340 13.58 6.47 2.85
CA SER A 340 13.12 5.13 3.20
C SER A 340 12.05 4.65 2.21
N LEU A 341 11.88 3.32 2.11
CA LEU A 341 10.89 2.70 1.21
C LEU A 341 9.42 2.98 1.61
N TYR A 342 9.17 3.72 2.67
CA TYR A 342 7.81 4.10 3.08
C TYR A 342 7.36 5.44 2.50
N TRP A 343 8.30 6.23 1.94
CA TRP A 343 7.99 7.49 1.28
C TRP A 343 7.56 7.29 -0.17
N GLN A 344 6.51 8.00 -0.56
CA GLN A 344 6.02 8.04 -1.94
C GLN A 344 5.67 9.48 -2.32
N TRP A 345 6.05 9.85 -3.54
CA TRP A 345 5.73 11.14 -4.14
C TRP A 345 4.33 11.15 -4.74
N ASN A 346 3.72 12.31 -4.72
CA ASN A 346 2.47 12.57 -5.42
C ASN A 346 2.77 12.81 -6.92
N HIS A 347 2.63 11.76 -7.75
CA HIS A 347 3.13 11.68 -9.14
C HIS A 347 4.67 11.58 -9.23
N ASN A 348 5.23 11.66 -10.45
CA ASN A 348 6.68 11.67 -10.63
C ASN A 348 7.29 12.91 -9.98
N PRO A 349 8.28 12.79 -9.10
CA PRO A 349 8.94 13.96 -8.54
C PRO A 349 9.79 14.70 -9.57
N ILE A 350 10.06 15.95 -9.32
CA ILE A 350 11.06 16.75 -10.01
C ILE A 350 12.34 16.65 -9.19
N ASP A 351 13.36 15.96 -9.71
CA ASP A 351 14.56 15.60 -8.94
C ASP A 351 15.35 16.81 -8.48
N GLU A 352 15.44 17.86 -9.29
CA GLU A 352 16.15 19.07 -8.96
C GLU A 352 15.45 19.91 -7.86
N ALA A 353 14.19 19.58 -7.55
CA ALA A 353 13.39 20.32 -6.59
C ALA A 353 13.33 19.68 -5.20
N TRP A 354 14.16 18.69 -4.92
CA TRP A 354 14.34 18.15 -3.57
C TRP A 354 15.76 17.63 -3.34
N SER A 355 16.18 17.49 -2.07
CA SER A 355 17.51 16.98 -1.73
C SER A 355 17.59 16.52 -0.29
N LEU A 356 18.33 15.42 -0.04
CA LEU A 356 18.77 14.98 1.29
C LEU A 356 20.25 15.36 1.55
N THR A 357 20.98 15.80 0.54
CA THR A 357 22.44 16.01 0.62
C THR A 357 22.85 17.49 0.62
N GLU A 358 22.04 18.40 0.10
CA GLU A 358 22.34 19.84 0.14
C GLU A 358 22.40 20.41 1.58
N ARG A 359 21.65 19.79 2.49
CA ARG A 359 21.72 20.03 3.92
C ARG A 359 21.57 18.70 4.64
N PRO A 360 22.67 18.01 4.99
CA PRO A 360 22.60 16.70 5.67
C PRO A 360 21.74 16.75 6.94
N GLY A 361 20.91 15.74 7.16
CA GLY A 361 19.96 15.68 8.26
C GLY A 361 18.67 16.47 8.02
N PHE A 362 18.37 16.82 6.76
CA PHE A 362 17.14 17.50 6.38
C PHE A 362 16.66 17.02 5.01
N LEU A 363 15.36 16.90 4.85
CA LEU A 363 14.75 16.86 3.53
C LEU A 363 14.49 18.31 3.07
N ARG A 364 15.19 18.74 2.03
CA ARG A 364 14.95 20.03 1.37
C ARG A 364 13.91 19.87 0.27
N LEU A 365 12.85 20.70 0.32
CA LEU A 365 11.85 20.83 -0.72
C LEU A 365 11.91 22.23 -1.31
N LYS A 366 12.18 22.33 -2.61
CA LYS A 366 12.33 23.61 -3.34
C LYS A 366 11.07 23.91 -4.15
N THR A 367 10.74 25.18 -4.29
CA THR A 367 9.70 25.63 -5.22
C THR A 367 10.32 25.92 -6.59
N ASN A 368 9.87 25.21 -7.62
CA ASN A 368 10.39 25.33 -8.98
C ASN A 368 9.35 25.76 -10.02
N LYS A 369 8.06 25.69 -9.67
CA LYS A 369 6.93 26.06 -10.52
C LYS A 369 5.88 26.78 -9.68
N ILE A 370 5.24 27.79 -10.28
CA ILE A 370 4.09 28.45 -9.67
C ILE A 370 2.86 27.58 -9.89
N VAL A 371 2.18 27.22 -8.79
CA VAL A 371 0.93 26.43 -8.81
C VAL A 371 -0.07 27.04 -7.85
N SER A 372 -1.35 26.82 -8.10
CA SER A 372 -2.41 27.45 -7.32
C SER A 372 -2.80 26.70 -6.04
N ASN A 373 -2.45 25.42 -5.94
CA ASN A 373 -2.91 24.54 -4.85
C ASN A 373 -1.99 23.33 -4.65
N VAL A 374 -2.16 22.64 -3.53
CA VAL A 374 -1.37 21.46 -3.14
C VAL A 374 -1.51 20.28 -4.11
N TYR A 375 -2.65 20.12 -4.76
CA TYR A 375 -2.89 19.03 -5.71
C TYR A 375 -2.08 19.17 -7.01
N ALA A 376 -1.64 20.37 -7.34
CA ALA A 376 -0.75 20.63 -8.47
C ALA A 376 0.75 20.63 -8.09
N ALA A 377 1.07 20.37 -6.81
CA ALA A 377 2.44 20.36 -6.29
C ALA A 377 3.06 18.97 -6.40
N ARG A 378 3.86 18.71 -7.45
CA ARG A 378 4.47 17.39 -7.75
C ARG A 378 5.35 16.84 -6.61
N ASN A 379 6.16 17.70 -5.97
CA ASN A 379 7.06 17.28 -4.91
C ASN A 379 6.37 17.25 -3.52
N THR A 380 5.09 16.93 -3.49
CA THR A 380 4.39 16.52 -2.28
C THR A 380 4.76 15.07 -1.98
N ILE A 381 5.38 14.84 -0.82
CA ILE A 381 5.86 13.52 -0.38
C ILE A 381 5.01 13.00 0.78
N SER A 382 4.72 11.71 0.79
CA SER A 382 3.75 11.18 1.74
C SER A 382 4.07 9.81 2.26
N GLN A 383 3.58 9.52 3.48
CA GLN A 383 3.45 8.18 4.03
C GLN A 383 1.97 7.88 4.33
N ARG A 384 1.61 6.60 4.49
CA ARG A 384 0.24 6.18 4.85
C ARG A 384 -0.17 6.74 6.21
N MET A 385 -1.47 6.81 6.46
CA MET A 385 -2.00 6.81 7.83
C MET A 385 -2.38 5.38 8.22
N GLU A 386 -2.30 5.06 9.50
CA GLU A 386 -2.60 3.72 10.01
C GLU A 386 -3.66 3.79 11.13
N GLY A 387 -4.52 2.79 11.16
CA GLY A 387 -5.48 2.64 12.26
C GLY A 387 -4.92 1.79 13.43
N PRO A 388 -5.61 1.78 14.59
CA PRO A 388 -6.85 2.50 14.87
C PRO A 388 -6.64 3.99 15.07
N ARG A 389 -5.54 4.44 15.67
CA ARG A 389 -5.17 5.84 15.87
C ARG A 389 -3.69 6.03 15.61
N CYS A 390 -3.36 7.13 14.95
CA CYS A 390 -1.98 7.48 14.64
C CYS A 390 -1.75 8.98 14.77
N SER A 391 -0.50 9.35 14.92
CA SER A 391 -0.07 10.74 15.00
C SER A 391 1.20 10.93 14.22
N ALA A 392 1.28 12.00 13.43
CA ALA A 392 2.54 12.42 12.83
C ALA A 392 2.80 13.91 13.03
N SER A 393 4.05 14.25 13.29
CA SER A 393 4.50 15.64 13.33
C SER A 393 5.72 15.87 12.45
N VAL A 394 5.83 17.09 11.94
CA VAL A 394 6.98 17.56 11.15
C VAL A 394 7.58 18.80 11.76
N THR A 395 8.89 18.93 11.68
CA THR A 395 9.62 20.12 12.06
C THR A 395 10.10 20.85 10.80
N LEU A 396 9.64 22.09 10.57
CA LEU A 396 9.90 22.87 9.37
C LEU A 396 10.80 24.07 9.68
N ASP A 397 11.86 24.26 8.90
CA ASP A 397 12.72 25.44 8.88
C ASP A 397 12.28 26.37 7.72
N LEU A 398 11.71 27.52 8.07
CA LEU A 398 11.01 28.43 7.16
C LEU A 398 11.91 29.56 6.59
N ARG A 399 13.18 29.62 7.00
CA ARG A 399 14.05 30.80 6.76
C ARG A 399 14.26 31.14 5.29
N HIS A 400 14.08 30.15 4.42
CA HIS A 400 14.36 30.30 2.98
C HIS A 400 13.10 30.29 2.10
N MET A 401 11.92 30.35 2.72
CA MET A 401 10.69 30.63 1.99
C MET A 401 10.70 32.07 1.42
N VAL A 402 10.23 32.19 0.20
CA VAL A 402 10.04 33.52 -0.45
C VAL A 402 8.56 33.89 -0.49
N ASP A 403 8.27 35.15 -0.84
CA ASP A 403 6.88 35.65 -0.84
C ASP A 403 5.98 34.83 -1.78
N GLY A 404 4.88 34.32 -1.23
CA GLY A 404 3.93 33.45 -1.92
C GLY A 404 4.22 31.98 -1.78
N ASP A 405 5.30 31.53 -1.12
CA ASP A 405 5.52 30.14 -0.81
C ASP A 405 4.52 29.63 0.22
N ARG A 406 4.09 28.38 0.02
CA ARG A 406 3.21 27.63 0.92
C ARG A 406 3.81 26.27 1.21
N CYS A 407 3.99 25.92 2.48
CA CYS A 407 4.47 24.61 2.89
C CYS A 407 3.69 24.09 4.09
N GLY A 408 3.75 22.79 4.35
CA GLY A 408 3.05 22.26 5.52
C GLY A 408 2.92 20.77 5.58
N LEU A 409 1.95 20.34 6.42
CA LEU A 409 1.55 18.95 6.63
C LEU A 409 0.06 18.80 6.34
N ALA A 410 -0.31 17.72 5.69
CA ALA A 410 -1.70 17.43 5.32
C ALA A 410 -2.16 16.04 5.77
N ALA A 411 -3.44 15.92 6.15
CA ALA A 411 -4.21 14.70 6.01
C ALA A 411 -4.72 14.67 4.57
N PHE A 412 -3.92 14.09 3.65
CA PHE A 412 -4.03 14.27 2.21
C PHE A 412 -4.86 13.19 1.55
N ASN A 413 -5.87 13.62 0.81
CA ASN A 413 -6.71 12.81 -0.09
C ASN A 413 -7.41 13.76 -1.09
N GLY A 414 -8.38 13.30 -1.86
CA GLY A 414 -9.23 14.17 -2.71
C GLY A 414 -10.02 15.22 -1.93
N HIS A 415 -10.31 14.95 -0.67
CA HIS A 415 -10.76 15.87 0.35
C HIS A 415 -9.70 15.86 1.46
N SER A 416 -9.05 16.98 1.73
CA SER A 416 -7.88 17.06 2.61
C SER A 416 -8.04 18.10 3.71
N GLY A 417 -7.49 17.79 4.89
CA GLY A 417 -7.28 18.78 5.96
C GLY A 417 -5.81 19.22 5.96
N LEU A 418 -5.57 20.51 5.86
CA LEU A 418 -4.23 21.08 5.67
C LEU A 418 -3.80 21.94 6.88
N LEU A 419 -2.54 21.82 7.27
CA LEU A 419 -1.79 22.82 8.05
C LEU A 419 -0.80 23.50 7.11
N THR A 420 -1.10 24.70 6.69
CA THR A 420 -0.31 25.44 5.69
C THR A 420 0.38 26.65 6.30
N ILE A 421 1.70 26.72 6.20
CA ILE A 421 2.47 27.92 6.44
C ILE A 421 2.50 28.75 5.14
N VAL A 422 2.00 29.96 5.20
CA VAL A 422 1.98 30.91 4.08
C VAL A 422 3.02 31.99 4.34
N ARG A 423 3.94 32.19 3.40
CA ARG A 423 4.84 33.36 3.39
C ARG A 423 4.15 34.54 2.70
N ASP A 424 3.89 35.60 3.46
CA ASP A 424 3.25 36.83 2.98
C ASP A 424 4.17 38.04 3.25
N GLY A 425 4.86 38.47 2.22
CA GLY A 425 5.90 39.48 2.31
C GLY A 425 7.02 39.11 3.29
N LYS A 426 7.06 39.75 4.46
CA LYS A 426 8.07 39.49 5.53
C LYS A 426 7.50 38.68 6.71
N SER A 427 6.24 38.33 6.69
CA SER A 427 5.55 37.60 7.77
C SER A 427 5.17 36.19 7.35
N TYR A 428 4.85 35.37 8.34
CA TYR A 428 4.31 34.01 8.16
C TYR A 428 2.94 33.93 8.81
N LYS A 429 2.07 33.16 8.21
CA LYS A 429 0.77 32.76 8.76
C LYS A 429 0.65 31.25 8.75
N LEU A 430 0.10 30.68 9.80
CA LEU A 430 -0.38 29.30 9.82
C LEU A 430 -1.87 29.31 9.51
N VAL A 431 -2.28 28.51 8.56
CA VAL A 431 -3.68 28.35 8.15
C VAL A 431 -4.06 26.89 8.29
N GLN A 432 -5.11 26.61 9.05
CA GLN A 432 -5.81 25.34 8.97
C GLN A 432 -6.97 25.51 7.99
N SER A 433 -6.97 24.67 6.95
CA SER A 433 -8.04 24.69 5.94
C SER A 433 -8.46 23.30 5.52
N ASN A 434 -9.71 23.19 5.05
CA ASN A 434 -10.24 21.99 4.42
C ASN A 434 -10.35 22.23 2.91
N THR A 435 -9.91 21.27 2.11
CA THR A 435 -9.89 21.43 0.65
C THR A 435 -10.57 20.27 -0.04
N LEU A 436 -11.22 20.53 -1.17
CA LEU A 436 -11.82 19.54 -2.04
C LEU A 436 -11.38 19.79 -3.48
N VAL A 437 -10.69 18.83 -4.08
CA VAL A 437 -10.25 18.94 -5.48
C VAL A 437 -11.37 18.55 -6.44
N HIS A 438 -11.52 19.33 -7.51
CA HIS A 438 -12.39 19.02 -8.64
C HIS A 438 -11.53 18.57 -9.83
N LEU A 439 -11.88 17.40 -10.36
CA LEU A 439 -11.15 16.76 -11.45
C LEU A 439 -12.11 16.48 -12.62
N THR A 440 -11.63 16.63 -13.85
CA THR A 440 -12.35 16.09 -15.01
C THR A 440 -12.43 14.57 -14.93
N ASP A 441 -13.45 13.97 -15.52
CA ASP A 441 -13.65 12.52 -15.43
C ASP A 441 -12.55 11.74 -16.17
N ARG A 442 -12.23 12.14 -17.38
CA ARG A 442 -11.35 11.41 -18.29
C ARG A 442 -9.88 11.72 -18.07
N GLU A 443 -9.53 13.01 -18.13
CA GLU A 443 -8.14 13.45 -18.10
C GLU A 443 -7.62 13.67 -16.67
N LYS A 444 -8.52 13.61 -15.67
CA LYS A 444 -8.21 13.94 -14.28
C LYS A 444 -7.51 15.30 -14.12
N ALA A 445 -7.77 16.22 -15.07
CA ALA A 445 -7.28 17.58 -14.99
C ALA A 445 -7.93 18.31 -13.80
N ILE A 446 -7.12 19.05 -13.05
CA ILE A 446 -7.59 19.87 -11.93
C ILE A 446 -8.36 21.05 -12.51
N THR A 447 -9.68 21.11 -12.27
CA THR A 447 -10.55 22.21 -12.72
C THR A 447 -10.79 23.25 -11.66
N GLY A 448 -10.52 22.93 -10.38
CA GLY A 448 -10.65 23.82 -9.25
C GLY A 448 -10.35 23.11 -7.95
N VAL A 449 -10.20 23.91 -6.90
CA VAL A 449 -10.10 23.43 -5.51
C VAL A 449 -10.95 24.36 -4.66
N ASP A 450 -11.93 23.80 -3.97
CA ASP A 450 -12.62 24.52 -2.91
C ASP A 450 -11.70 24.52 -1.70
N GLU A 451 -11.49 25.67 -1.09
CA GLU A 451 -10.72 25.84 0.15
C GLU A 451 -11.58 26.58 1.18
N ASP A 452 -11.86 25.91 2.29
CA ASP A 452 -12.51 26.47 3.45
C ASP A 452 -11.46 26.72 4.54
N VAL A 453 -11.17 27.98 4.81
CA VAL A 453 -10.23 28.39 5.87
C VAL A 453 -10.96 28.38 7.20
N VAL A 454 -10.62 27.43 8.07
CA VAL A 454 -11.26 27.22 9.37
C VAL A 454 -10.65 28.14 10.44
N GLU A 455 -9.31 28.20 10.49
CA GLU A 455 -8.59 29.06 11.44
C GLU A 455 -7.26 29.56 10.88
N GLN A 456 -6.86 30.74 11.29
CA GLN A 456 -5.60 31.37 10.89
C GLN A 456 -4.89 31.98 12.10
N VAL A 457 -3.56 31.76 12.20
CA VAL A 457 -2.69 32.28 13.25
C VAL A 457 -1.55 33.09 12.62
N ASP A 458 -1.31 34.32 13.09
CA ASP A 458 -0.18 35.11 12.68
C ASP A 458 1.09 34.67 13.42
N LEU A 459 2.05 34.14 12.68
CA LEU A 459 3.34 33.66 13.20
C LEU A 459 4.44 34.75 13.21
N LYS A 460 4.16 35.93 12.72
CA LYS A 460 5.12 37.06 12.62
C LYS A 460 6.40 36.65 11.87
N ARG A 461 7.53 36.55 12.58
CA ARG A 461 8.86 36.21 12.05
C ARG A 461 9.31 34.82 12.51
N CYS A 462 8.40 33.85 12.63
CA CYS A 462 8.72 32.49 13.01
C CYS A 462 9.72 31.87 12.02
N LYS A 463 10.81 31.29 12.53
CA LYS A 463 11.85 30.69 11.69
C LYS A 463 11.74 29.15 11.65
N LYS A 464 11.17 28.55 12.68
CA LYS A 464 11.02 27.11 12.83
C LYS A 464 9.73 26.81 13.56
N ILE A 465 8.95 25.86 13.06
CA ILE A 465 7.66 25.45 13.60
C ILE A 465 7.52 23.94 13.52
N GLN A 466 6.76 23.37 14.44
CA GLN A 466 6.30 21.98 14.38
C GLN A 466 4.82 21.98 14.08
N LEU A 467 4.40 21.10 13.17
CA LEU A 467 3.01 20.83 12.82
C LEU A 467 2.70 19.38 13.14
N ARG A 468 1.50 19.09 13.65
CA ARG A 468 1.09 17.73 14.00
C ARG A 468 -0.35 17.48 13.57
N ILE A 469 -0.61 16.28 13.07
CA ILE A 469 -1.93 15.77 12.75
C ILE A 469 -2.12 14.43 13.45
N ASP A 470 -3.18 14.30 14.22
CA ASP A 470 -3.63 13.05 14.84
C ASP A 470 -4.79 12.47 14.04
N GLY A 471 -4.77 11.18 13.73
CA GLY A 471 -5.81 10.46 13.01
C GLY A 471 -6.50 9.44 13.91
N ASP A 472 -7.84 9.39 13.89
CA ASP A 472 -8.66 8.39 14.57
C ASP A 472 -9.57 7.68 13.54
N PHE A 473 -9.25 6.41 13.26
CA PHE A 473 -9.96 5.52 12.32
C PHE A 473 -10.79 4.44 13.04
N THR A 474 -11.08 4.62 14.31
CA THR A 474 -12.02 3.73 15.01
C THR A 474 -13.39 3.79 14.33
N PRO A 475 -14.20 2.70 14.33
CA PRO A 475 -15.48 2.66 13.63
C PRO A 475 -16.35 3.88 13.86
N GLY A 476 -16.77 4.55 12.77
CA GLY A 476 -17.60 5.76 12.78
C GLY A 476 -16.86 7.07 13.00
N LYS A 477 -15.55 7.05 13.25
CA LYS A 477 -14.74 8.27 13.46
C LYS A 477 -14.20 8.84 12.14
N ASP A 478 -13.09 8.32 11.61
CA ASP A 478 -12.36 8.90 10.46
C ASP A 478 -12.08 10.41 10.64
N ILE A 479 -11.48 10.79 11.76
CA ILE A 479 -11.27 12.19 12.14
C ILE A 479 -9.78 12.50 12.19
N ALA A 480 -9.37 13.64 11.60
CA ALA A 480 -8.07 14.26 11.82
C ALA A 480 -8.22 15.49 12.73
N THR A 481 -7.29 15.67 13.66
CA THR A 481 -7.16 16.87 14.50
C THR A 481 -5.78 17.47 14.34
N PHE A 482 -5.69 18.81 14.52
CA PHE A 482 -4.56 19.60 14.07
C PHE A 482 -3.93 20.35 15.23
N TYR A 483 -2.60 20.40 15.24
CA TYR A 483 -1.83 21.10 16.28
C TYR A 483 -0.58 21.74 15.69
N TYR A 484 -0.12 22.80 16.35
CA TYR A 484 1.19 23.39 16.08
C TYR A 484 1.96 23.65 17.37
N LYS A 485 3.29 23.81 17.24
CA LYS A 485 4.16 24.17 18.35
C LYS A 485 5.31 25.04 17.87
N ILE A 486 5.59 26.13 18.62
CA ILE A 486 6.69 27.06 18.35
C ILE A 486 7.74 26.92 19.44
N GLY A 487 8.96 26.63 19.06
CA GLY A 487 10.09 26.49 19.98
C GLY A 487 9.88 25.38 21.02
N LYS A 488 10.06 25.69 22.30
CA LYS A 488 9.90 24.76 23.44
C LYS A 488 8.49 24.82 24.07
N GLY A 489 7.53 25.49 23.41
CA GLY A 489 6.14 25.59 23.90
C GLY A 489 5.40 24.26 23.87
N GLU A 490 4.16 24.29 24.35
CA GLU A 490 3.25 23.13 24.30
C GLU A 490 2.57 23.05 22.94
N TRP A 491 2.01 21.87 22.62
CA TRP A 491 1.17 21.69 21.46
C TRP A 491 -0.13 22.49 21.60
N THR A 492 -0.39 23.36 20.66
CA THR A 492 -1.57 24.20 20.61
C THR A 492 -2.50 23.65 19.53
N PRO A 493 -3.77 23.31 19.85
CA PRO A 493 -4.73 22.92 18.83
C PRO A 493 -5.04 24.09 17.91
N ILE A 494 -5.41 23.79 16.67
CA ILE A 494 -5.82 24.77 15.66
C ILE A 494 -6.92 24.18 14.78
N GLY A 495 -7.94 24.98 14.50
CA GLY A 495 -9.07 24.62 13.67
C GLY A 495 -10.01 23.61 14.32
N GLU A 496 -10.84 23.01 13.49
CA GLU A 496 -11.85 22.04 13.86
C GLU A 496 -11.47 20.63 13.40
N PRO A 497 -12.00 19.55 14.05
CA PRO A 497 -11.81 18.18 13.59
C PRO A 497 -12.27 18.01 12.14
N PHE A 498 -11.42 17.43 11.32
CA PHE A 498 -11.66 17.18 9.90
C PHE A 498 -12.13 15.75 9.65
N LYS A 499 -13.25 15.57 8.93
CA LYS A 499 -13.75 14.25 8.53
C LYS A 499 -13.00 13.73 7.31
N MET A 500 -12.13 12.75 7.52
CA MET A 500 -11.44 12.03 6.44
C MET A 500 -12.40 11.11 5.70
N GLN A 501 -12.22 10.95 4.39
CA GLN A 501 -13.11 10.18 3.52
C GLN A 501 -12.31 9.39 2.48
N PHE A 502 -12.84 8.22 2.13
CA PHE A 502 -12.39 7.47 0.98
C PHE A 502 -13.22 7.91 -0.25
N ASP A 503 -12.56 8.36 -1.31
CA ASP A 503 -13.24 8.83 -2.52
C ASP A 503 -12.62 8.20 -3.78
N TYR A 504 -13.29 7.17 -4.31
CA TYR A 504 -12.86 6.46 -5.51
C TYR A 504 -12.89 7.33 -6.79
N ARG A 505 -13.66 8.43 -6.80
CA ARG A 505 -13.77 9.34 -7.97
C ARG A 505 -12.57 10.27 -8.11
N ARG A 506 -11.89 10.54 -6.99
CA ARG A 506 -10.74 11.45 -6.94
C ARG A 506 -9.43 10.69 -6.86
N LEU A 507 -8.92 10.42 -5.67
CA LEU A 507 -7.61 9.79 -5.48
C LEU A 507 -7.65 8.27 -5.37
N PHE A 508 -8.79 7.70 -4.98
CA PHE A 508 -9.04 6.25 -4.86
C PHE A 508 -8.06 5.54 -3.92
N MET A 509 -7.71 6.20 -2.85
CA MET A 509 -6.73 5.72 -1.87
C MET A 509 -7.13 6.16 -0.46
N GLY A 510 -6.52 5.56 0.56
CA GLY A 510 -6.59 6.00 1.94
C GLY A 510 -5.92 7.36 2.16
N THR A 511 -6.31 8.04 3.22
CA THR A 511 -5.70 9.30 3.64
C THR A 511 -4.23 9.11 4.01
N ARG A 512 -3.38 10.08 3.66
CA ARG A 512 -1.94 10.03 3.88
C ARG A 512 -1.45 11.26 4.64
N TYR A 513 -0.40 11.08 5.44
CA TYR A 513 0.41 12.22 5.88
C TYR A 513 1.22 12.72 4.69
N ALA A 514 1.03 13.96 4.29
CA ALA A 514 1.76 14.54 3.17
C ALA A 514 2.47 15.83 3.57
N ILE A 515 3.76 15.89 3.25
CA ILE A 515 4.60 17.09 3.40
C ILE A 515 4.65 17.76 2.03
N PHE A 516 4.38 19.06 1.97
CA PHE A 516 4.33 19.80 0.71
C PHE A 516 5.05 21.15 0.80
N ASN A 517 5.54 21.62 -0.35
CA ASN A 517 6.05 22.97 -0.53
C ASN A 517 5.80 23.42 -1.98
N TYR A 518 5.14 24.55 -2.17
CA TYR A 518 4.88 25.10 -3.49
C TYR A 518 4.82 26.63 -3.48
N ALA A 519 5.03 27.24 -4.65
CA ALA A 519 5.00 28.69 -4.85
C ALA A 519 3.69 29.12 -5.51
N THR A 520 3.14 30.26 -5.05
CA THR A 520 1.96 30.90 -5.68
C THR A 520 2.27 32.21 -6.40
N LYS A 521 3.41 32.81 -6.13
CA LYS A 521 3.81 34.13 -6.72
C LYS A 521 5.13 34.04 -7.49
N GLN A 522 6.16 33.45 -6.91
CA GLN A 522 7.48 33.30 -7.50
C GLN A 522 8.14 32.03 -7.00
N ALA A 523 8.83 31.30 -7.88
CA ALA A 523 9.62 30.13 -7.54
C ALA A 523 11.01 30.51 -6.99
N GLY A 524 11.74 29.55 -6.41
CA GLY A 524 13.11 29.69 -5.92
C GLY A 524 13.25 29.73 -4.41
N GLY A 525 12.15 29.68 -3.65
CA GLY A 525 12.18 29.43 -2.22
C GLY A 525 12.32 27.94 -1.89
N TYR A 526 12.61 27.63 -0.63
CA TYR A 526 12.64 26.27 -0.14
C TYR A 526 12.33 26.19 1.36
N VAL A 527 11.91 25.01 1.78
CA VAL A 527 11.75 24.62 3.18
C VAL A 527 12.66 23.42 3.45
N ASP A 528 13.27 23.40 4.63
CA ASP A 528 14.01 22.25 5.13
C ASP A 528 13.18 21.54 6.20
N VAL A 529 12.89 20.28 6.00
CA VAL A 529 12.18 19.41 6.95
C VAL A 529 13.23 18.69 7.81
N ASP A 530 13.23 18.96 9.11
CA ASP A 530 14.20 18.43 10.08
C ASP A 530 13.86 17.02 10.53
N SER A 531 12.56 16.74 10.71
CA SER A 531 12.08 15.42 11.12
C SER A 531 10.64 15.21 10.69
N PHE A 532 10.32 13.92 10.54
CA PHE A 532 8.96 13.40 10.54
C PHE A 532 8.86 12.38 11.68
N ASP A 533 8.13 12.71 12.72
CA ASP A 533 7.97 11.88 13.91
C ASP A 533 6.59 11.23 13.88
N TYR A 534 6.56 9.89 13.93
CA TYR A 534 5.35 9.09 13.82
C TYR A 534 5.13 8.21 15.04
N SER A 535 3.88 8.06 15.44
CA SER A 535 3.44 7.09 16.44
C SER A 535 2.07 6.53 16.10
N ARG A 536 1.79 5.30 16.56
CA ARG A 536 0.51 4.63 16.45
C ARG A 536 0.14 4.00 17.80
N GLU A 537 -1.15 4.03 18.15
CA GLU A 537 -1.70 3.19 19.22
C GLU A 537 -1.83 1.75 18.71
N GLU A 538 -1.41 0.76 19.54
CA GLU A 538 -1.52 -0.67 19.22
C GLU A 538 -2.90 -1.26 19.57
#